data_363733168cf7cd30db87860ea4957d54
#
_entry.id   363733168cf7cd30db87860ea4957d54
#
_cell.length_a   1.000
_cell.length_b   1.000
_cell.length_c   1.000
_cell.angle_alpha   90.00
_cell.angle_beta   90.00
_cell.angle_gamma   90.00
#
_symmetry.space_group_name_H-M   'P 1'
#
loop_
_entity.id
_entity.type
_entity.pdbx_description
1 polymer ?
#
loop_
_entity_poly.entity_id
_entity_poly.type
_entity_poly.pdbx_seq_one_letter_code
_entity_poly.pdbx_strand_id
1 'polypeptide(L)'
;RSMEQGKLPIRILSPGRVFRSDEVDATHSPSFHQVEGLVVDKGITMADLKGTLDQFAKEFFGEKTKTKFRPHHFPFTEPSAEVDITCFKCGGKGCRVCKGSGWIEILGCGMVHPHVLEMCGIDPEEYSGFAFGIGLERITLLKYEIDDMRLLYENDTRFLNQF
;
A
#
# COMPACT_ATOMS: atom_id res chain seq x y z
N ARG A 1 13.14 6.28 -12.43
CA ARG A 1 13.31 5.84 -13.83
C ARG A 1 12.17 6.34 -14.73
N SER A 2 10.88 6.07 -14.41
CA SER A 2 9.76 6.53 -15.26
C SER A 2 9.66 8.05 -15.32
N MET A 3 9.88 8.77 -14.23
CA MET A 3 9.91 10.23 -14.21
C MET A 3 11.08 10.80 -15.00
N GLU A 4 12.27 10.18 -14.93
CA GLU A 4 13.47 10.58 -15.67
C GLU A 4 13.32 10.48 -17.21
N GLN A 5 12.32 9.74 -17.71
CA GLN A 5 12.02 9.67 -19.13
C GLN A 5 11.27 10.90 -19.68
N GLY A 6 10.82 11.78 -18.81
CA GLY A 6 10.12 13.02 -19.18
C GLY A 6 8.77 12.83 -19.87
N LYS A 7 8.21 11.63 -19.88
CA LYS A 7 6.90 11.35 -20.48
C LYS A 7 5.80 11.52 -19.45
N LEU A 8 5.00 12.55 -19.59
CA LEU A 8 3.85 12.86 -18.72
C LEU A 8 2.55 12.72 -19.54
N PRO A 9 1.42 12.37 -18.91
CA PRO A 9 1.28 11.96 -17.51
C PRO A 9 1.85 10.57 -17.21
N ILE A 10 2.17 10.31 -15.92
CA ILE A 10 2.62 9.02 -15.45
C ILE A 10 1.49 8.37 -14.65
N ARG A 11 1.15 7.13 -14.98
CA ARG A 11 0.22 6.26 -14.23
C ARG A 11 0.74 4.84 -14.34
N ILE A 12 1.49 4.41 -13.33
CA ILE A 12 2.17 3.11 -13.36
C ILE A 12 1.94 2.33 -12.07
N LEU A 13 1.94 1.02 -12.22
CA LEU A 13 2.11 0.05 -11.15
C LEU A 13 3.42 -0.71 -11.38
N SER A 14 4.20 -0.86 -10.32
CA SER A 14 5.48 -1.56 -10.36
C SER A 14 5.47 -2.71 -9.34
N PRO A 15 5.03 -3.90 -9.74
CA PRO A 15 5.12 -5.08 -8.89
C PRO A 15 6.54 -5.63 -8.90
N GLY A 16 7.00 -6.14 -7.75
CA GLY A 16 8.31 -6.76 -7.67
C GLY A 16 8.65 -7.32 -6.31
N ARG A 17 9.70 -8.14 -6.28
CA ARG A 17 10.28 -8.63 -5.05
C ARG A 17 11.12 -7.53 -4.40
N VAL A 18 10.95 -7.39 -3.09
CA VAL A 18 11.66 -6.42 -2.27
C VAL A 18 12.31 -7.11 -1.07
N PHE A 19 13.27 -6.42 -0.44
CA PHE A 19 14.06 -6.99 0.65
C PHE A 19 14.15 -5.99 1.80
N ARG A 20 14.01 -6.50 3.04
CA ARG A 20 14.21 -5.76 4.28
C ARG A 20 15.03 -6.60 5.24
N SER A 21 15.73 -5.97 6.17
CA SER A 21 16.50 -6.66 7.21
C SER A 21 15.61 -7.10 8.39
N ASP A 22 14.43 -7.64 8.09
CA ASP A 22 13.49 -8.12 9.09
C ASP A 22 13.79 -9.57 9.49
N GLU A 23 13.52 -9.91 10.74
CA GLU A 23 13.49 -11.31 11.18
C GLU A 23 12.23 -12.01 10.67
N VAL A 24 12.35 -13.32 10.44
CA VAL A 24 11.21 -14.13 9.96
C VAL A 24 10.26 -14.43 11.11
N ASP A 25 9.02 -13.96 11.00
CA ASP A 25 7.94 -14.30 11.91
C ASP A 25 6.62 -14.53 11.16
N ALA A 26 5.51 -14.61 11.88
CA ALA A 26 4.17 -14.82 11.28
C ALA A 26 3.70 -13.65 10.38
N THR A 27 4.35 -12.49 10.45
CA THR A 27 3.94 -11.24 9.77
C THR A 27 5.05 -10.56 8.98
N HIS A 28 6.29 -11.01 9.13
CA HIS A 28 7.46 -10.44 8.48
C HIS A 28 8.31 -11.51 7.77
N SER A 29 8.88 -11.11 6.64
CA SER A 29 9.87 -11.88 5.89
C SER A 29 10.92 -10.93 5.33
N PRO A 30 12.21 -11.30 5.32
CA PRO A 30 13.27 -10.49 4.72
C PRO A 30 13.13 -10.35 3.21
N SER A 31 12.36 -11.23 2.57
CA SER A 31 12.03 -11.16 1.14
C SER A 31 10.52 -11.29 0.99
N PHE A 32 9.90 -10.31 0.35
CA PHE A 32 8.47 -10.27 0.10
C PHE A 32 8.16 -9.54 -1.21
N HIS A 33 6.90 -9.39 -1.57
CA HIS A 33 6.50 -8.71 -2.80
C HIS A 33 5.74 -7.44 -2.48
N GLN A 34 6.02 -6.40 -3.25
CA GLN A 34 5.33 -5.12 -3.18
C GLN A 34 4.76 -4.73 -4.55
N VAL A 35 3.63 -4.03 -4.53
CA VAL A 35 3.15 -3.26 -5.68
C VAL A 35 3.26 -1.80 -5.31
N GLU A 36 4.11 -1.07 -6.05
CA GLU A 36 4.24 0.37 -5.92
C GLU A 36 3.39 1.05 -6.99
N GLY A 37 2.58 2.02 -6.60
CA GLY A 37 1.80 2.86 -7.50
C GLY A 37 2.37 4.27 -7.56
N LEU A 38 2.42 4.85 -8.75
CA LEU A 38 2.82 6.24 -8.97
C LEU A 38 1.92 6.89 -10.00
N VAL A 39 1.38 8.05 -9.64
CA VAL A 39 0.65 8.94 -10.54
C VAL A 39 1.32 10.30 -10.50
N VAL A 40 1.64 10.86 -11.67
CA VAL A 40 2.11 12.26 -11.83
C VAL A 40 1.38 12.87 -13.00
N ASP A 41 0.66 13.95 -12.74
CA ASP A 41 -0.10 14.70 -13.74
C ASP A 41 -0.33 16.12 -13.24
N LYS A 42 -0.95 16.98 -14.06
CA LYS A 42 -1.36 18.33 -13.64
C LYS A 42 -2.52 18.24 -12.65
N GLY A 43 -2.41 19.00 -11.56
CA GLY A 43 -3.51 19.18 -10.61
C GLY A 43 -3.87 17.95 -9.80
N ILE A 44 -2.99 16.97 -9.64
CA ILE A 44 -3.19 15.82 -8.75
C ILE A 44 -3.20 16.26 -7.30
N THR A 45 -4.17 15.80 -6.54
CA THR A 45 -4.40 16.21 -5.15
C THR A 45 -4.39 15.04 -4.18
N MET A 46 -4.31 15.35 -2.88
CA MET A 46 -4.50 14.36 -1.81
C MET A 46 -5.90 13.74 -1.84
N ALA A 47 -6.91 14.43 -2.39
CA ALA A 47 -8.25 13.89 -2.58
C ALA A 47 -8.27 12.77 -3.62
N ASP A 48 -7.50 12.91 -4.71
CA ASP A 48 -7.37 11.88 -5.74
C ASP A 48 -6.69 10.62 -5.18
N LEU A 49 -5.62 10.79 -4.38
CA LEU A 49 -4.98 9.69 -3.66
C LEU A 49 -5.98 8.97 -2.75
N LYS A 50 -6.69 9.72 -1.90
CA LYS A 50 -7.69 9.16 -0.97
C LYS A 50 -8.81 8.44 -1.70
N GLY A 51 -9.37 9.04 -2.76
CA GLY A 51 -10.41 8.44 -3.58
C GLY A 51 -9.96 7.13 -4.23
N THR A 52 -8.76 7.11 -4.81
CA THR A 52 -8.18 5.93 -5.44
C THR A 52 -8.01 4.78 -4.45
N LEU A 53 -7.46 5.06 -3.26
CA LEU A 53 -7.22 4.04 -2.25
C LEU A 53 -8.49 3.58 -1.52
N ASP A 54 -9.48 4.46 -1.36
CA ASP A 54 -10.81 4.09 -0.83
C ASP A 54 -11.55 3.16 -1.79
N GLN A 55 -11.51 3.46 -3.08
CA GLN A 55 -12.07 2.59 -4.11
C GLN A 55 -11.36 1.24 -4.15
N PHE A 56 -10.03 1.22 -4.15
CA PHE A 56 -9.26 -0.03 -4.07
C PHE A 56 -9.66 -0.87 -2.85
N ALA A 57 -9.75 -0.24 -1.68
CA ALA A 57 -10.11 -0.95 -0.45
C ALA A 57 -11.51 -1.57 -0.52
N LYS A 58 -12.48 -0.87 -1.10
CA LYS A 58 -13.85 -1.38 -1.29
C LYS A 58 -13.91 -2.53 -2.31
N GLU A 59 -13.25 -2.39 -3.43
CA GLU A 59 -13.23 -3.44 -4.47
C GLU A 59 -12.49 -4.70 -3.99
N PHE A 60 -11.40 -4.53 -3.23
CA PHE A 60 -10.58 -5.66 -2.79
C PHE A 60 -11.14 -6.36 -1.55
N PHE A 61 -11.60 -5.60 -0.54
CA PHE A 61 -12.06 -6.13 0.76
C PHE A 61 -13.58 -6.09 0.95
N GLY A 62 -14.31 -5.49 0.01
CA GLY A 62 -15.78 -5.39 -0.01
C GLY A 62 -16.31 -3.99 0.28
N GLU A 63 -17.48 -3.69 -0.26
CA GLU A 63 -18.15 -2.37 -0.29
C GLU A 63 -18.33 -1.69 1.09
N LYS A 64 -18.41 -2.48 2.16
CA LYS A 64 -18.57 -1.97 3.53
C LYS A 64 -17.24 -1.53 4.17
N THR A 65 -16.12 -1.74 3.50
CA THR A 65 -14.78 -1.37 3.98
C THR A 65 -14.66 0.15 4.03
N LYS A 66 -14.18 0.66 5.15
CA LYS A 66 -13.84 2.07 5.34
C LYS A 66 -12.34 2.22 5.45
N THR A 67 -11.81 3.30 4.91
CA THR A 67 -10.40 3.67 5.03
C THR A 67 -10.20 4.73 6.09
N LYS A 68 -9.05 4.71 6.74
CA LYS A 68 -8.59 5.74 7.67
C LYS A 68 -7.13 6.06 7.35
N PHE A 69 -6.86 7.33 7.06
CA PHE A 69 -5.52 7.83 6.78
C PHE A 69 -4.93 8.39 8.08
N ARG A 70 -3.80 7.82 8.50
CA ARG A 70 -3.02 8.30 9.65
C ARG A 70 -1.79 9.04 9.16
N PRO A 71 -1.50 10.26 9.61
CA PRO A 71 -0.27 10.95 9.27
C PRO A 71 0.96 10.10 9.58
N HIS A 72 1.88 10.08 8.65
CA HIS A 72 3.16 9.38 8.77
C HIS A 72 4.26 10.20 8.07
N HIS A 73 5.51 9.78 8.15
CA HIS A 73 6.62 10.40 7.44
C HIS A 73 7.35 9.40 6.55
N PHE A 74 7.45 9.75 5.27
CA PHE A 74 8.35 9.10 4.33
C PHE A 74 9.21 10.18 3.66
N PRO A 75 10.53 9.95 3.40
CA PRO A 75 11.42 10.99 2.89
C PRO A 75 11.12 11.43 1.46
N PHE A 76 10.33 10.68 0.72
CA PHE A 76 10.01 10.91 -0.70
C PHE A 76 8.56 11.36 -0.95
N THR A 77 7.77 11.52 0.12
CA THR A 77 6.38 12.01 0.04
C THR A 77 6.09 13.04 1.13
N GLU A 78 5.28 14.07 0.79
CA GLU A 78 4.80 15.10 1.71
C GLU A 78 3.49 15.72 1.18
N PRO A 79 2.35 15.63 1.91
CA PRO A 79 2.17 14.85 3.14
C PRO A 79 2.20 13.35 2.89
N SER A 80 2.59 12.61 3.94
CA SER A 80 2.61 11.14 3.94
C SER A 80 1.56 10.59 4.90
N ALA A 81 1.07 9.39 4.61
CA ALA A 81 0.11 8.70 5.46
C ALA A 81 0.28 7.17 5.38
N GLU A 82 -0.11 6.51 6.45
CA GLU A 82 -0.46 5.09 6.45
C GLU A 82 -1.97 4.93 6.32
N VAL A 83 -2.40 3.89 5.64
CA VAL A 83 -3.82 3.60 5.41
C VAL A 83 -4.23 2.35 6.16
N ASP A 84 -5.19 2.54 7.06
CA ASP A 84 -5.88 1.47 7.74
C ASP A 84 -7.24 1.21 7.07
N ILE A 85 -7.67 -0.04 7.08
CA ILE A 85 -9.05 -0.43 6.73
C ILE A 85 -9.80 -0.92 7.97
N THR A 86 -11.13 -0.82 7.94
CA THR A 86 -11.96 -1.47 8.94
C THR A 86 -11.63 -2.95 9.02
N CYS A 87 -11.44 -3.47 10.24
CA CYS A 87 -11.17 -4.89 10.43
C CYS A 87 -12.32 -5.74 9.87
N PHE A 88 -12.04 -6.54 8.86
CA PHE A 88 -13.01 -7.42 8.21
C PHE A 88 -13.61 -8.46 9.16
N LYS A 89 -12.83 -8.93 10.16
CA LYS A 89 -13.27 -9.95 11.14
C LYS A 89 -14.33 -9.43 12.11
N CYS A 90 -14.20 -8.19 12.58
CA CYS A 90 -15.11 -7.64 13.62
C CYS A 90 -15.91 -6.43 13.13
N GLY A 91 -15.78 -6.02 11.87
CA GLY A 91 -16.49 -4.86 11.34
C GLY A 91 -16.22 -3.55 12.08
N GLY A 92 -15.01 -3.39 12.62
CA GLY A 92 -14.60 -2.18 13.36
C GLY A 92 -14.88 -2.20 14.86
N LYS A 93 -15.45 -3.29 15.43
CA LYS A 93 -15.80 -3.37 16.85
C LYS A 93 -14.61 -3.63 17.78
N GLY A 94 -13.49 -4.08 17.22
CA GLY A 94 -12.31 -4.52 17.97
C GLY A 94 -12.33 -6.04 18.21
N CYS A 95 -11.24 -6.72 17.89
CA CYS A 95 -11.05 -8.16 18.12
C CYS A 95 -9.56 -8.48 18.24
N ARG A 96 -9.24 -9.78 18.44
CA ARG A 96 -7.85 -10.24 18.55
C ARG A 96 -7.03 -9.94 17.27
N VAL A 97 -7.62 -10.04 16.06
CA VAL A 97 -6.95 -9.81 14.78
C VAL A 97 -6.48 -8.35 14.66
N CYS A 98 -7.34 -7.40 15.02
CA CYS A 98 -7.00 -5.97 15.00
C CYS A 98 -6.47 -5.46 16.36
N LYS A 99 -6.13 -6.36 17.29
CA LYS A 99 -5.63 -6.03 18.63
C LYS A 99 -6.52 -5.02 19.38
N GLY A 100 -7.85 -5.15 19.21
CA GLY A 100 -8.84 -4.30 19.86
C GLY A 100 -9.10 -2.95 19.16
N SER A 101 -8.31 -2.56 18.17
CA SER A 101 -8.41 -1.22 17.53
C SER A 101 -9.61 -1.07 16.58
N GLY A 102 -10.11 -2.16 16.02
CA GLY A 102 -11.12 -2.15 14.95
C GLY A 102 -10.54 -1.83 13.56
N TRP A 103 -9.24 -1.55 13.45
CA TRP A 103 -8.55 -1.12 12.22
C TRP A 103 -7.34 -2.00 11.94
N ILE A 104 -7.00 -2.17 10.67
CA ILE A 104 -5.85 -2.94 10.20
C ILE A 104 -5.11 -2.11 9.15
N GLU A 105 -3.83 -1.84 9.39
CA GLU A 105 -2.95 -1.18 8.45
C GLU A 105 -2.66 -2.08 7.25
N ILE A 106 -2.75 -1.51 6.03
CA ILE A 106 -2.55 -2.23 4.77
C ILE A 106 -1.45 -1.66 3.88
N LEU A 107 -1.19 -0.34 3.91
CA LEU A 107 -0.24 0.31 3.02
C LEU A 107 0.24 1.67 3.51
N GLY A 108 1.37 2.12 2.96
CA GLY A 108 1.84 3.49 3.06
C GLY A 108 1.61 4.27 1.76
N CYS A 109 1.36 5.58 1.87
CA CYS A 109 1.12 6.45 0.72
C CYS A 109 1.48 7.92 1.01
N GLY A 110 1.46 8.75 -0.02
CA GLY A 110 1.62 10.19 0.13
C GLY A 110 1.67 10.93 -1.20
N MET A 111 1.65 12.26 -1.13
CA MET A 111 1.93 13.10 -2.29
C MET A 111 3.43 13.06 -2.58
N VAL A 112 3.82 12.96 -3.84
CA VAL A 112 5.23 12.98 -4.24
C VAL A 112 5.86 14.29 -3.78
N HIS A 113 6.97 14.20 -3.07
CA HIS A 113 7.66 15.39 -2.58
C HIS A 113 8.12 16.27 -3.75
N PRO A 114 7.90 17.60 -3.74
CA PRO A 114 8.27 18.49 -4.82
C PRO A 114 9.73 18.33 -5.29
N HIS A 115 10.64 18.19 -4.34
CA HIS A 115 12.06 17.98 -4.64
C HIS A 115 12.34 16.69 -5.43
N VAL A 116 11.53 15.65 -5.28
CA VAL A 116 11.63 14.40 -6.08
C VAL A 116 11.24 14.67 -7.53
N LEU A 117 10.22 15.52 -7.78
CA LEU A 117 9.84 15.95 -9.12
C LEU A 117 10.96 16.77 -9.77
N GLU A 118 11.49 17.77 -9.04
CA GLU A 118 12.60 18.62 -9.50
C GLU A 118 13.83 17.80 -9.90
N MET A 119 14.23 16.82 -9.07
CA MET A 119 15.37 15.93 -9.37
C MET A 119 15.17 15.11 -10.64
N CYS A 120 13.92 14.90 -11.06
CA CYS A 120 13.56 14.20 -12.29
C CYS A 120 13.31 15.15 -13.46
N GLY A 121 13.54 16.46 -13.30
CA GLY A 121 13.31 17.48 -14.33
C GLY A 121 11.84 17.79 -14.60
N ILE A 122 10.96 17.52 -13.62
CA ILE A 122 9.53 17.82 -13.68
C ILE A 122 9.25 19.06 -12.83
N ASP A 123 8.59 20.06 -13.39
CA ASP A 123 8.26 21.30 -12.69
C ASP A 123 7.16 21.06 -11.64
N PRO A 124 7.45 21.22 -10.33
CA PRO A 124 6.47 20.99 -9.27
C PRO A 124 5.39 22.09 -9.17
N GLU A 125 5.58 23.24 -9.84
CA GLU A 125 4.54 24.27 -9.92
C GLU A 125 3.46 23.90 -10.95
N GLU A 126 3.80 23.07 -11.94
CA GLU A 126 2.87 22.62 -12.97
C GLU A 126 2.32 21.21 -12.72
N TYR A 127 3.12 20.33 -12.15
CA TYR A 127 2.80 18.92 -11.93
C TYR A 127 2.84 18.55 -10.46
N SER A 128 1.94 17.68 -10.09
CA SER A 128 1.90 17.04 -8.78
C SER A 128 1.68 15.55 -8.94
N GLY A 129 1.79 14.80 -7.87
CA GLY A 129 1.58 13.35 -7.96
C GLY A 129 1.39 12.71 -6.60
N PHE A 130 0.99 11.46 -6.63
CA PHE A 130 0.96 10.62 -5.43
C PHE A 130 1.62 9.27 -5.68
N ALA A 131 2.07 8.65 -4.59
CA ALA A 131 2.59 7.31 -4.58
C ALA A 131 2.00 6.49 -3.43
N PHE A 132 1.96 5.17 -3.62
CA PHE A 132 1.60 4.22 -2.56
C PHE A 132 2.35 2.91 -2.73
N GLY A 133 2.58 2.19 -1.63
CA GLY A 133 3.23 0.88 -1.64
C GLY A 133 2.44 -0.15 -0.84
N ILE A 134 2.06 -1.26 -1.48
CA ILE A 134 1.25 -2.34 -0.90
C ILE A 134 2.07 -3.63 -0.85
N GLY A 135 2.24 -4.21 0.35
CA GLY A 135 2.81 -5.55 0.50
C GLY A 135 1.79 -6.62 0.07
N LEU A 136 2.12 -7.42 -0.95
CA LEU A 136 1.22 -8.45 -1.48
C LEU A 136 0.90 -9.53 -0.45
N GLU A 137 1.90 -10.00 0.27
CA GLU A 137 1.70 -10.98 1.34
C GLU A 137 0.73 -10.43 2.38
N ARG A 138 0.90 -9.17 2.78
CA ARG A 138 0.05 -8.54 3.79
C ARG A 138 -1.43 -8.57 3.41
N ILE A 139 -1.76 -8.14 2.19
CA ILE A 139 -3.16 -8.13 1.73
C ILE A 139 -3.68 -9.55 1.45
N THR A 140 -2.80 -10.47 1.05
CA THR A 140 -3.13 -11.89 0.86
C THR A 140 -3.50 -12.56 2.19
N LEU A 141 -2.67 -12.38 3.22
CA LEU A 141 -2.98 -12.89 4.56
C LEU A 141 -4.34 -12.40 5.06
N LEU A 142 -4.62 -11.10 4.83
CA LEU A 142 -5.88 -10.49 5.26
C LEU A 142 -7.08 -11.02 4.46
N LYS A 143 -6.94 -11.14 3.13
CA LYS A 143 -8.03 -11.56 2.23
C LYS A 143 -8.42 -13.02 2.42
N TYR A 144 -7.45 -13.89 2.62
CA TYR A 144 -7.64 -15.34 2.74
C TYR A 144 -7.62 -15.84 4.18
N GLU A 145 -7.59 -14.93 5.15
CA GLU A 145 -7.54 -15.26 6.58
C GLU A 145 -6.39 -16.21 6.95
N ILE A 146 -5.21 -16.00 6.34
CA ILE A 146 -4.01 -16.80 6.60
C ILE A 146 -3.30 -16.20 7.83
N ASP A 147 -3.08 -17.01 8.86
CA ASP A 147 -2.57 -16.54 10.16
C ASP A 147 -1.03 -16.40 10.20
N ASP A 148 -0.32 -17.00 9.25
CA ASP A 148 1.13 -17.07 9.26
C ASP A 148 1.73 -16.88 7.85
N MET A 149 2.56 -15.85 7.68
CA MET A 149 3.21 -15.51 6.41
C MET A 149 4.16 -16.61 5.92
N ARG A 150 4.75 -17.38 6.82
CA ARG A 150 5.70 -18.45 6.46
C ARG A 150 5.06 -19.52 5.58
N LEU A 151 3.76 -19.75 5.74
CA LEU A 151 2.99 -20.70 4.91
C LEU A 151 3.03 -20.35 3.42
N LEU A 152 3.16 -19.08 3.07
CA LEU A 152 3.28 -18.63 1.68
C LEU A 152 4.61 -19.06 1.02
N TYR A 153 5.62 -19.39 1.81
CA TYR A 153 6.99 -19.69 1.36
C TYR A 153 7.42 -21.15 1.58
N GLU A 154 6.68 -21.90 2.39
CA GLU A 154 7.03 -23.30 2.72
C GLU A 154 6.76 -24.27 1.58
N ASN A 155 6.01 -23.85 0.55
CA ASN A 155 5.63 -24.69 -0.60
C ASN A 155 4.92 -26.01 -0.21
N ASP A 156 4.14 -25.98 0.87
CA ASP A 156 3.35 -27.13 1.30
C ASP A 156 2.11 -27.30 0.42
N THR A 157 2.03 -28.41 -0.30
CA THR A 157 0.92 -28.71 -1.22
C THR A 157 -0.44 -28.78 -0.53
N ARG A 158 -0.48 -29.17 0.76
CA ARG A 158 -1.71 -29.19 1.55
C ARG A 158 -2.25 -27.78 1.82
N PHE A 159 -1.33 -26.81 1.94
CA PHE A 159 -1.69 -25.40 2.06
C PHE A 159 -2.14 -24.84 0.71
N LEU A 160 -1.35 -25.07 -0.34
CA LEU A 160 -1.63 -24.55 -1.69
C LEU A 160 -2.96 -25.05 -2.27
N ASN A 161 -3.39 -26.27 -1.94
CA ASN A 161 -4.66 -26.86 -2.39
C ASN A 161 -5.90 -26.31 -1.68
N GLN A 162 -5.77 -25.33 -0.78
CA GLN A 162 -6.90 -24.67 -0.12
C GLN A 162 -7.48 -23.49 -0.93
N PHE A 163 -6.77 -23.05 -1.99
CA PHE A 163 -7.09 -21.88 -2.78
C PHE A 163 -7.37 -22.15 -4.23
#